data_f8142f1cb81c6109eff425ccab839bd6
#
_entry.id   f8142f1cb81c6109eff425ccab839bd6
#
_cell.length_a   1.000
_cell.length_b   1.000
_cell.length_c   1.000
_cell.angle_alpha   90.00
_cell.angle_beta   90.00
_cell.angle_gamma   90.00
#
_symmetry.space_group_name_H-M   'P 1'
#
loop_
_entity.id
_entity.type
_entity.pdbx_description
1 polymer ?
#
loop_
_entity_poly.entity_id
_entity_poly.type
_entity_poly.pdbx_seq_one_letter_code
_entity_poly.pdbx_strand_id
1 'polypeptide(L)'
;MRVKQLVMCVPFLFSGHVLADEGEHCPNPSVIKEFTAGTYKAPTTSGSGEWYGVSQSGRGPVGEFDVAIFRPHEEVEGGAVVGEILRCGYRLQGGGALDMKFKNEGTLVRIGTNGPWAEWYNQYYCDNKEERACLFKEIVRPTRR
;
A
#
# COMPACT_ATOMS: atom_id res chain seq x y z
N MET A 1 -7.08 63.32 12.24
CA MET A 1 -6.94 62.16 11.33
C MET A 1 -6.48 61.00 12.11
N ARG A 2 -7.25 59.99 12.12
CA ARG A 2 -6.90 58.77 12.84
C ARG A 2 -6.54 57.67 11.85
N VAL A 3 -5.33 57.22 11.92
CA VAL A 3 -4.88 56.06 11.17
C VAL A 3 -5.38 54.86 11.92
N LYS A 4 -6.32 54.17 11.35
CA LYS A 4 -6.72 52.86 11.87
C LYS A 4 -5.68 51.87 11.43
N GLN A 5 -4.90 51.40 12.36
CA GLN A 5 -4.06 50.24 12.10
C GLN A 5 -4.96 49.03 12.00
N LEU A 6 -5.05 48.53 10.83
CA LEU A 6 -5.58 47.18 10.62
C LEU A 6 -4.55 46.21 11.13
N VAL A 7 -4.83 45.65 12.28
CA VAL A 7 -4.10 44.49 12.73
C VAL A 7 -4.59 43.31 11.87
N MET A 8 -3.86 42.97 10.84
CA MET A 8 -4.07 41.74 10.15
C MET A 8 -3.63 40.59 11.04
N CYS A 9 -4.60 39.99 11.69
CA CYS A 9 -4.39 38.67 12.22
C CYS A 9 -4.25 37.71 11.04
N VAL A 10 -3.03 37.33 10.73
CA VAL A 10 -2.77 36.25 9.82
C VAL A 10 -3.14 34.97 10.56
N PRO A 11 -4.20 34.29 10.15
CA PRO A 11 -4.43 32.96 10.72
C PRO A 11 -3.28 32.10 10.28
N PHE A 12 -2.49 31.66 11.21
CA PHE A 12 -1.58 30.56 10.96
C PHE A 12 -2.42 29.35 10.68
N LEU A 13 -2.60 29.09 9.43
CA LEU A 13 -2.99 27.77 9.01
C LEU A 13 -1.83 26.86 9.36
N PHE A 14 -1.89 26.37 10.56
CA PHE A 14 -1.22 25.10 10.77
C PHE A 14 -1.92 24.11 9.88
N SER A 15 -1.37 23.92 8.72
CA SER A 15 -1.46 22.60 8.16
C SER A 15 -0.89 21.69 9.22
N GLY A 16 -1.70 21.34 10.21
CA GLY A 16 -1.41 20.19 10.99
C GLY A 16 -1.24 19.12 9.97
N HIS A 17 -0.02 18.82 9.63
CA HIS A 17 0.28 17.57 8.99
C HIS A 17 0.00 16.48 9.99
N VAL A 18 -1.27 16.29 10.23
CA VAL A 18 -1.69 14.94 10.24
C VAL A 18 -1.29 14.47 8.85
N LEU A 19 -0.13 13.92 8.75
CA LEU A 19 0.14 12.97 7.70
C LEU A 19 -0.98 11.98 7.86
N ALA A 20 -2.08 12.31 7.22
CA ALA A 20 -3.19 11.43 7.13
C ALA A 20 -2.51 10.15 6.74
N ASP A 21 -2.67 9.20 7.57
CA ASP A 21 -2.29 7.85 7.32
C ASP A 21 -2.96 7.49 6.00
N GLU A 22 -2.31 7.90 4.92
CA GLU A 22 -2.84 7.72 3.57
C GLU A 22 -2.93 6.24 3.22
N GLY A 23 -2.44 5.40 4.11
CA GLY A 23 -2.39 3.98 3.92
C GLY A 23 -1.22 3.55 3.06
N GLU A 24 -1.13 2.27 2.87
CA GLU A 24 -0.16 1.62 2.00
C GLU A 24 -0.88 1.14 0.74
N HIS A 25 -0.14 0.93 -0.31
CA HIS A 25 -0.63 0.38 -1.56
C HIS A 25 0.46 -0.46 -2.22
N CYS A 26 0.09 -1.27 -3.19
CA CYS A 26 1.06 -2.01 -3.99
C CYS A 26 2.06 -1.02 -4.63
N PRO A 27 3.36 -1.31 -4.56
CA PRO A 27 4.36 -0.38 -5.10
C PRO A 27 4.16 -0.14 -6.60
N ASN A 28 4.42 1.09 -7.02
CA ASN A 28 4.47 1.40 -8.44
C ASN A 28 5.59 0.57 -9.09
N PRO A 29 5.39 0.02 -10.28
CA PRO A 29 6.44 -0.74 -10.96
C PRO A 29 7.80 -0.03 -11.02
N SER A 30 7.80 1.30 -11.16
CA SER A 30 9.03 2.08 -11.26
C SER A 30 9.90 2.09 -10.01
N VAL A 31 9.33 1.81 -8.84
CA VAL A 31 10.08 1.78 -7.57
C VAL A 31 10.50 0.36 -7.16
N ILE A 32 10.04 -0.65 -7.87
CA ILE A 32 10.46 -2.04 -7.65
C ILE A 32 11.77 -2.27 -8.39
N LYS A 33 12.81 -2.63 -7.65
CA LYS A 33 14.14 -2.86 -8.21
C LYS A 33 14.57 -4.30 -8.05
N GLU A 34 15.12 -4.86 -9.10
CA GLU A 34 15.87 -6.12 -9.04
C GLU A 34 17.25 -5.82 -8.47
N PHE A 35 17.58 -6.37 -7.30
CA PHE A 35 18.87 -6.12 -6.65
C PHE A 35 19.84 -7.28 -6.77
N THR A 36 19.34 -8.48 -6.90
CA THR A 36 20.07 -9.66 -7.35
C THR A 36 19.22 -10.41 -8.37
N ALA A 37 19.83 -11.25 -9.18
CA ALA A 37 19.11 -11.94 -10.24
C ALA A 37 17.86 -12.68 -9.71
N GLY A 38 16.69 -12.27 -10.17
CA GLY A 38 15.41 -12.84 -9.79
C GLY A 38 14.84 -12.39 -8.45
N THR A 39 15.51 -11.46 -7.74
CA THR A 39 15.03 -10.95 -6.47
C THR A 39 14.72 -9.46 -6.57
N TYR A 40 13.52 -9.08 -6.18
CA TYR A 40 12.98 -7.73 -6.32
C TYR A 40 12.62 -7.16 -4.96
N LYS A 41 12.85 -5.87 -4.78
CA LYS A 41 12.49 -5.13 -3.57
C LYS A 41 11.91 -3.77 -3.90
N ALA A 42 11.07 -3.29 -3.01
CA ALA A 42 10.57 -1.92 -3.02
C ALA A 42 10.38 -1.44 -1.59
N PRO A 43 10.62 -0.15 -1.29
CA PRO A 43 10.31 0.38 0.03
C PRO A 43 8.80 0.46 0.24
N THR A 44 8.35 0.30 1.48
CA THR A 44 6.97 0.65 1.82
C THR A 44 6.80 2.17 1.74
N THR A 45 5.57 2.63 1.51
CA THR A 45 5.28 4.07 1.41
C THR A 45 5.67 4.82 2.68
N SER A 46 5.48 4.21 3.84
CA SER A 46 5.86 4.79 5.13
C SER A 46 7.36 4.74 5.41
N GLY A 47 8.12 3.97 4.65
CA GLY A 47 9.54 3.70 4.94
C GLY A 47 9.76 2.72 6.10
N SER A 48 8.72 2.11 6.63
CA SER A 48 8.80 1.22 7.80
C SER A 48 9.24 -0.20 7.48
N GLY A 49 9.40 -0.53 6.21
CA GLY A 49 9.80 -1.86 5.79
C GLY A 49 9.93 -1.95 4.28
N GLU A 50 9.93 -3.16 3.79
CA GLU A 50 10.12 -3.45 2.37
C GLU A 50 9.08 -4.43 1.84
N TRP A 51 8.80 -4.27 0.57
CA TRP A 51 8.19 -5.28 -0.26
C TRP A 51 9.28 -6.18 -0.83
N TYR A 52 8.98 -7.45 -0.94
CA TYR A 52 9.94 -8.44 -1.41
C TYR A 52 9.26 -9.43 -2.35
N GLY A 53 9.95 -9.77 -3.44
CA GLY A 53 9.46 -10.77 -4.37
C GLY A 53 10.59 -11.51 -5.08
N VAL A 54 10.29 -12.71 -5.52
CA VAL A 54 11.22 -13.56 -6.24
C VAL A 54 10.57 -14.04 -7.53
N SER A 55 11.32 -14.01 -8.62
CA SER A 55 10.90 -14.53 -9.90
C SER A 55 12.08 -15.23 -10.56
N GLN A 56 11.89 -15.76 -11.76
CA GLN A 56 12.99 -16.31 -12.52
C GLN A 56 13.97 -15.20 -12.92
N SER A 57 15.27 -15.51 -12.87
CA SER A 57 16.29 -14.58 -13.35
C SER A 57 16.17 -14.31 -14.85
N GLY A 58 16.63 -13.13 -15.28
CA GLY A 58 16.64 -12.77 -16.69
C GLY A 58 15.32 -12.28 -17.26
N ARG A 59 14.33 -12.02 -16.42
CA ARG A 59 13.02 -11.49 -16.83
C ARG A 59 12.95 -9.97 -16.90
N GLY A 60 14.00 -9.30 -16.44
CA GLY A 60 14.12 -7.84 -16.55
C GLY A 60 13.23 -7.07 -15.57
N PRO A 61 13.04 -5.77 -15.87
CA PRO A 61 12.28 -4.88 -15.01
C PRO A 61 10.81 -5.26 -14.91
N VAL A 62 10.17 -4.73 -13.87
CA VAL A 62 8.73 -4.87 -13.67
C VAL A 62 8.00 -4.03 -14.72
N GLY A 63 7.04 -4.65 -15.37
CA GLY A 63 6.20 -3.99 -16.38
C GLY A 63 4.94 -3.39 -15.79
N GLU A 64 3.90 -4.21 -15.67
CA GLU A 64 2.59 -3.73 -15.24
C GLU A 64 2.16 -4.39 -13.93
N PHE A 65 1.48 -3.59 -13.09
CA PHE A 65 0.69 -4.12 -11.99
C PHE A 65 -0.51 -4.91 -12.53
N ASP A 66 -0.75 -6.05 -11.95
CA ASP A 66 -1.85 -6.94 -12.35
C ASP A 66 -2.96 -6.95 -11.31
N VAL A 67 -2.68 -7.40 -10.10
CA VAL A 67 -3.70 -7.56 -9.07
C VAL A 67 -3.10 -7.58 -7.67
N ALA A 68 -3.84 -7.07 -6.70
CA ALA A 68 -3.56 -7.28 -5.28
C ALA A 68 -4.55 -8.30 -4.73
N ILE A 69 -4.09 -9.23 -3.92
CA ILE A 69 -4.91 -10.26 -3.28
C ILE A 69 -4.80 -10.11 -1.76
N PHE A 70 -5.94 -10.06 -1.11
CA PHE A 70 -6.07 -9.94 0.33
C PHE A 70 -6.84 -11.15 0.89
N ARG A 71 -6.33 -11.72 1.95
CA ARG A 71 -6.98 -12.82 2.67
C ARG A 71 -7.60 -12.30 3.95
N PRO A 72 -8.95 -12.34 4.09
CA PRO A 72 -9.61 -11.87 5.30
C PRO A 72 -9.41 -12.84 6.45
N HIS A 73 -9.24 -12.29 7.65
CA HIS A 73 -9.23 -13.04 8.90
C HIS A 73 -10.48 -12.79 9.71
N GLU A 74 -10.89 -11.50 9.81
CA GLU A 74 -12.08 -11.12 10.55
C GLU A 74 -12.72 -9.86 9.96
N GLU A 75 -14.03 -9.78 10.05
CA GLU A 75 -14.77 -8.55 9.73
C GLU A 75 -14.81 -7.68 11.00
N VAL A 76 -14.64 -6.38 10.81
CA VAL A 76 -14.79 -5.38 11.87
C VAL A 76 -15.87 -4.39 11.48
N GLU A 77 -16.42 -3.71 12.47
CA GLU A 77 -17.49 -2.73 12.26
C GLU A 77 -17.05 -1.61 11.28
N GLY A 78 -18.03 -1.05 10.57
CA GLY A 78 -17.81 0.08 9.68
C GLY A 78 -17.36 -0.28 8.27
N GLY A 79 -17.60 -1.50 7.81
CA GLY A 79 -17.25 -1.92 6.45
C GLY A 79 -15.76 -2.13 6.23
N ALA A 80 -15.07 -2.54 7.26
CA ALA A 80 -13.65 -2.88 7.20
C ALA A 80 -13.43 -4.38 7.45
N VAL A 81 -12.35 -4.90 6.87
CA VAL A 81 -11.93 -6.29 7.04
C VAL A 81 -10.46 -6.31 7.41
N VAL A 82 -10.11 -7.09 8.43
CA VAL A 82 -8.74 -7.30 8.86
C VAL A 82 -8.23 -8.63 8.34
N GLY A 83 -7.03 -8.63 7.81
CA GLY A 83 -6.39 -9.81 7.27
C GLY A 83 -4.97 -9.51 6.82
N GLU A 84 -4.54 -10.14 5.76
CA GLU A 84 -3.19 -9.95 5.24
C GLU A 84 -3.18 -9.82 3.71
N ILE A 85 -2.23 -9.04 3.21
CA ILE A 85 -1.94 -8.98 1.78
C ILE A 85 -1.17 -10.25 1.41
N LEU A 86 -1.79 -11.08 0.59
CA LEU A 86 -1.14 -12.29 0.10
C LEU A 86 -0.08 -11.95 -0.95
N ARG A 87 -0.39 -11.01 -1.83
CA ARG A 87 0.54 -10.57 -2.87
C ARG A 87 0.05 -9.32 -3.59
N CYS A 88 0.98 -8.57 -4.11
CA CYS A 88 0.76 -7.68 -5.23
C CYS A 88 1.41 -8.32 -6.46
N GLY A 89 0.62 -8.64 -7.45
CA GLY A 89 1.08 -9.32 -8.67
C GLY A 89 1.43 -8.35 -9.78
N TYR A 90 2.51 -8.64 -10.48
CA TYR A 90 3.02 -7.84 -11.59
C TYR A 90 3.41 -8.73 -12.76
N ARG A 91 3.46 -8.14 -13.94
CA ARG A 91 4.07 -8.75 -15.11
C ARG A 91 5.47 -8.22 -15.30
N LEU A 92 6.40 -9.09 -15.62
CA LEU A 92 7.77 -8.71 -15.94
C LEU A 92 7.91 -8.42 -17.44
N GLN A 93 8.76 -7.47 -17.81
CA GLN A 93 8.93 -7.08 -19.20
C GLN A 93 9.45 -8.21 -20.09
N GLY A 94 10.30 -9.07 -19.56
CA GLY A 94 10.80 -10.26 -20.23
C GLY A 94 9.89 -11.48 -20.18
N GLY A 95 8.65 -11.29 -19.68
CA GLY A 95 7.67 -12.35 -19.52
C GLY A 95 7.68 -12.97 -18.13
N GLY A 96 6.55 -13.56 -17.75
CA GLY A 96 6.37 -14.13 -16.43
C GLY A 96 5.77 -13.16 -15.44
N ALA A 97 5.56 -13.65 -14.22
CA ALA A 97 4.90 -12.93 -13.15
C ALA A 97 5.84 -12.73 -11.96
N LEU A 98 5.60 -11.66 -11.23
CA LEU A 98 6.27 -11.35 -9.97
C LEU A 98 5.22 -11.12 -8.90
N ASP A 99 5.32 -11.84 -7.81
CA ASP A 99 4.48 -11.65 -6.64
C ASP A 99 5.28 -10.94 -5.55
N MET A 100 4.87 -9.70 -5.24
CA MET A 100 5.48 -8.92 -4.16
C MET A 100 4.71 -9.16 -2.87
N LYS A 101 5.46 -9.44 -1.80
CA LYS A 101 4.93 -9.65 -0.45
C LYS A 101 5.17 -8.42 0.41
N PHE A 102 4.17 -8.06 1.18
CA PHE A 102 4.24 -6.93 2.11
C PHE A 102 4.92 -7.34 3.40
N LYS A 103 6.11 -6.82 3.65
CA LYS A 103 6.87 -7.08 4.88
C LYS A 103 7.02 -8.58 5.17
N ASN A 104 6.85 -8.95 6.43
CA ASN A 104 6.90 -10.33 6.87
C ASN A 104 5.53 -11.00 6.71
N GLU A 105 5.55 -12.29 6.46
CA GLU A 105 4.35 -13.10 6.45
C GLU A 105 3.57 -12.92 7.75
N GLY A 106 2.25 -12.81 7.66
CA GLY A 106 1.38 -12.61 8.80
C GLY A 106 1.21 -11.16 9.26
N THR A 107 1.81 -10.20 8.57
CA THR A 107 1.56 -8.78 8.85
C THR A 107 0.09 -8.45 8.64
N LEU A 108 -0.58 -8.00 9.70
CA LEU A 108 -2.01 -7.68 9.65
C LEU A 108 -2.24 -6.30 9.06
N VAL A 109 -3.21 -6.23 8.17
CA VAL A 109 -3.66 -5.00 7.53
C VAL A 109 -5.18 -4.95 7.52
N ARG A 110 -5.72 -3.76 7.26
CA ARG A 110 -7.14 -3.51 7.14
C ARG A 110 -7.45 -2.93 5.78
N ILE A 111 -8.49 -3.44 5.13
CA ILE A 111 -9.05 -2.86 3.90
C ILE A 111 -10.47 -2.36 4.17
N GLY A 112 -10.91 -1.38 3.37
CA GLY A 112 -12.31 -0.96 3.32
C GLY A 112 -13.06 -1.74 2.25
N THR A 113 -14.29 -2.13 2.54
CA THR A 113 -15.14 -2.90 1.62
C THR A 113 -16.00 -2.04 0.70
N ASN A 114 -15.98 -0.71 0.89
CA ASN A 114 -16.72 0.25 0.09
C ASN A 114 -15.90 0.84 -1.07
N GLY A 115 -14.70 0.36 -1.26
CA GLY A 115 -13.76 0.84 -2.26
C GLY A 115 -13.56 -0.16 -3.40
N PRO A 116 -12.38 -0.13 -4.03
CA PRO A 116 -12.07 -0.94 -5.21
C PRO A 116 -11.78 -2.41 -4.91
N TRP A 117 -11.79 -2.82 -3.65
CA TRP A 117 -11.62 -4.21 -3.26
C TRP A 117 -12.90 -4.98 -3.50
N ALA A 118 -12.82 -6.01 -4.34
CA ALA A 118 -13.96 -6.86 -4.67
C ALA A 118 -13.81 -8.24 -4.02
N GLU A 119 -14.90 -8.76 -3.53
CA GLU A 119 -14.93 -10.10 -2.95
C GLU A 119 -14.98 -11.15 -4.05
N TRP A 120 -14.14 -12.19 -3.91
CA TRP A 120 -14.11 -13.32 -4.82
C TRP A 120 -13.79 -14.59 -4.04
N TYR A 121 -14.74 -15.49 -3.94
CA TYR A 121 -14.67 -16.64 -3.03
C TYR A 121 -14.39 -16.17 -1.59
N ASN A 122 -13.36 -16.66 -0.97
CA ASN A 122 -12.99 -16.31 0.40
C ASN A 122 -11.87 -15.25 0.47
N GLN A 123 -11.68 -14.48 -0.61
CA GLN A 123 -10.64 -13.48 -0.71
C GLN A 123 -11.20 -12.17 -1.24
N TYR A 124 -10.39 -11.12 -1.13
CA TYR A 124 -10.63 -9.86 -1.82
C TYR A 124 -9.52 -9.62 -2.81
N TYR A 125 -9.86 -9.04 -3.94
CA TYR A 125 -8.88 -8.62 -4.93
C TYR A 125 -9.11 -7.17 -5.33
N CYS A 126 -8.03 -6.51 -5.78
CA CYS A 126 -8.09 -5.19 -6.37
C CYS A 126 -7.19 -5.17 -7.61
N ASP A 127 -7.78 -4.93 -8.75
CA ASP A 127 -7.08 -4.88 -10.04
C ASP A 127 -7.07 -3.47 -10.64
N ASN A 128 -7.41 -2.47 -9.88
CA ASN A 128 -7.38 -1.09 -10.33
C ASN A 128 -5.95 -0.66 -10.59
N LYS A 129 -5.70 -0.15 -11.80
CA LYS A 129 -4.35 0.19 -12.27
C LYS A 129 -3.82 1.53 -11.75
N GLU A 130 -4.65 2.32 -11.10
CA GLU A 130 -4.19 3.54 -10.47
C GLU A 130 -3.35 3.23 -9.24
N GLU A 131 -2.22 3.90 -9.12
CA GLU A 131 -1.20 3.61 -8.11
C GLU A 131 -1.75 3.52 -6.68
N ARG A 132 -2.68 4.40 -6.35
CA ARG A 132 -3.19 4.51 -4.97
C ARG A 132 -4.60 3.93 -4.79
N ALA A 133 -5.06 3.12 -5.72
CA ALA A 133 -6.43 2.62 -5.68
C ALA A 133 -6.61 1.47 -4.68
N CYS A 134 -5.64 0.56 -4.61
CA CYS A 134 -5.71 -0.62 -3.76
C CYS A 134 -5.12 -0.35 -2.36
N LEU A 135 -5.75 0.56 -1.64
CA LEU A 135 -5.25 1.01 -0.33
C LEU A 135 -5.56 0.00 0.78
N PHE A 136 -4.63 -0.10 1.70
CA PHE A 136 -4.79 -0.82 2.96
C PHE A 136 -4.02 -0.13 4.06
N LYS A 137 -4.33 -0.42 5.31
CA LYS A 137 -3.64 0.13 6.47
C LYS A 137 -3.06 -0.98 7.32
N GLU A 138 -1.79 -0.87 7.64
CA GLU A 138 -1.16 -1.78 8.58
C GLU A 138 -1.73 -1.58 9.98
N ILE A 139 -2.01 -2.68 10.65
CA ILE A 139 -2.47 -2.67 12.04
C ILE A 139 -1.26 -2.84 12.93
N VAL A 140 -0.94 -1.79 13.68
CA VAL A 140 0.10 -1.83 14.70
C VAL A 140 -0.57 -2.14 16.02
N ARG A 141 -0.35 -3.35 16.53
CA ARG A 141 -0.79 -3.70 17.87
C ARG A 141 0.20 -3.16 18.89
N PRO A 142 -0.29 -2.45 19.94
CA PRO A 142 0.61 -2.06 21.00
C PRO A 142 1.21 -3.30 21.64
N THR A 143 2.54 -3.31 21.78
CA THR A 143 3.25 -4.35 22.51
C THR A 143 2.79 -4.33 23.96
N ARG A 144 2.16 -5.41 24.40
CA ARG A 144 1.92 -5.62 25.83
C ARG A 144 3.27 -5.86 26.49
N ARG A 145 3.60 -4.99 27.43
CA ARG A 145 4.68 -5.25 28.35
C ARG A 145 4.23 -6.27 29.41
#